data_c4efa619369e08be312f412617d6a52a
#
_entry.id   c4efa619369e08be312f412617d6a52a
#
_cell.length_a   1.000
_cell.length_b   1.000
_cell.length_c   1.000
_cell.angle_alpha   90.00
_cell.angle_beta   90.00
_cell.angle_gamma   90.00
#
_symmetry.space_group_name_H-M   'P 1'
#
loop_
_entity.id
_entity.type
_entity.pdbx_description
1 polymer ?
#
loop_
_entity_poly.entity_id
_entity_poly.type
_entity_poly.pdbx_seq_one_letter_code
_entity_poly.pdbx_strand_id
1 'polypeptide(L)'
;MLEKFTIVDLIKTRSDSVCTISGTHIKFNLATCAELRYPEYIQFLFDPTSKQLAIRSCKEESPNSVKFSKSEGEQKSPIRMSQSAVTDLVCKTMGWNDPNWNIRGIYFADEQAIVYSLESAYKPKPRGTRKSKLEKKSITEDAPELE
;
A
#
# COMPACT_ATOMS: atom_id res chain seq x y z
N MET A 1 -14.75 35.77 4.14
CA MET A 1 -15.47 34.70 4.83
C MET A 1 -15.07 33.31 4.40
N LEU A 2 -14.82 33.12 3.13
CA LEU A 2 -14.45 31.80 2.64
C LEU A 2 -12.95 31.54 2.72
N GLU A 3 -12.21 32.44 3.31
CA GLU A 3 -10.76 32.28 3.40
C GLU A 3 -10.34 31.07 4.21
N LYS A 4 -11.19 30.65 5.12
CA LYS A 4 -10.86 29.50 5.96
C LYS A 4 -11.12 28.18 5.26
N PHE A 5 -11.78 28.20 4.13
CA PHE A 5 -12.12 26.97 3.43
C PHE A 5 -11.04 26.58 2.47
N THR A 6 -10.87 25.30 2.30
CA THR A 6 -9.90 24.74 1.37
C THR A 6 -10.64 24.15 0.19
N ILE A 7 -10.10 24.35 -1.00
CA ILE A 7 -10.70 23.76 -2.18
C ILE A 7 -10.49 22.25 -2.12
N VAL A 8 -11.57 21.50 -2.25
CA VAL A 8 -11.50 20.05 -2.23
C VAL A 8 -11.04 19.55 -3.59
N ASP A 9 -10.01 18.74 -3.58
CA ASP A 9 -9.51 18.13 -4.78
C ASP A 9 -10.26 16.83 -5.02
N LEU A 10 -11.25 16.89 -5.89
CA LEU A 10 -12.12 15.74 -6.11
C LEU A 10 -11.41 14.59 -6.80
N ILE A 11 -10.34 14.87 -7.47
CA ILE A 11 -9.59 13.81 -8.11
C ILE A 11 -8.87 12.96 -7.09
N LYS A 12 -8.29 13.59 -6.09
CA LYS A 12 -7.54 12.86 -5.07
C LYS A 12 -8.41 12.02 -4.18
N THR A 13 -9.69 12.34 -4.07
CA THR A 13 -10.55 11.57 -3.20
C THR A 13 -10.94 10.22 -3.79
N ARG A 14 -10.56 9.95 -5.02
CA ARG A 14 -10.97 8.71 -5.67
C ARG A 14 -10.21 7.49 -5.19
N SER A 15 -8.95 7.64 -4.85
CA SER A 15 -8.18 6.52 -4.34
C SER A 15 -7.06 6.99 -3.46
N ASP A 16 -6.80 6.21 -2.44
CA ASP A 16 -5.76 6.49 -1.47
C ASP A 16 -4.50 5.74 -1.82
N SER A 17 -3.36 6.28 -1.37
CA SER A 17 -2.11 5.55 -1.45
C SER A 17 -2.16 4.43 -0.42
N VAL A 18 -1.97 3.22 -0.89
CA VAL A 18 -2.01 2.04 -0.03
C VAL A 18 -0.81 1.16 -0.33
N CYS A 19 -0.13 0.71 0.71
CA CYS A 19 0.85 -0.34 0.53
C CYS A 19 0.31 -1.63 1.13
N THR A 20 0.67 -2.73 0.50
CA THR A 20 0.26 -4.05 0.94
C THR A 20 1.50 -4.85 1.26
N ILE A 21 1.55 -5.38 2.48
CA ILE A 21 2.63 -6.27 2.88
C ILE A 21 2.11 -7.68 2.73
N SER A 22 2.87 -8.52 2.04
CA SER A 22 2.45 -9.87 1.74
C SER A 22 3.66 -10.78 1.76
N GLY A 23 3.88 -11.44 2.89
CA GLY A 23 5.05 -12.30 3.05
C GLY A 23 6.34 -11.51 2.94
N THR A 24 7.14 -11.79 1.92
CA THR A 24 8.39 -11.08 1.70
C THR A 24 8.25 -9.97 0.68
N HIS A 25 7.04 -9.75 0.18
CA HIS A 25 6.81 -8.74 -0.85
C HIS A 25 6.07 -7.55 -0.28
N ILE A 26 6.29 -6.41 -0.92
CA ILE A 26 5.55 -5.20 -0.60
C ILE A 26 5.04 -4.62 -1.90
N LYS A 27 3.79 -4.17 -1.89
CA LYS A 27 3.12 -3.71 -3.09
C LYS A 27 2.59 -2.30 -2.87
N PHE A 28 2.74 -1.46 -3.87
CA PHE A 28 2.24 -0.09 -3.83
C PHE A 28 1.27 0.11 -4.97
N ASN A 29 0.09 0.65 -4.66
CA ASN A 29 -0.91 0.86 -5.71
C ASN A 29 -0.53 2.04 -6.61
N LEU A 30 -1.28 2.19 -7.70
CA LEU A 30 -0.97 3.24 -8.66
C LEU A 30 -1.13 4.65 -8.07
N ALA A 31 -2.04 4.80 -7.11
CA ALA A 31 -2.21 6.09 -6.46
C ALA A 31 -0.93 6.52 -5.74
N THR A 32 -0.18 5.56 -5.20
CA THR A 32 1.10 5.86 -4.55
C THR A 32 2.09 6.44 -5.55
N CYS A 33 2.16 5.84 -6.73
CA CYS A 33 3.06 6.33 -7.76
C CYS A 33 2.69 7.75 -8.17
N ALA A 34 1.41 7.99 -8.37
CA ALA A 34 0.95 9.30 -8.80
C ALA A 34 1.20 10.37 -7.74
N GLU A 35 0.97 10.02 -6.49
CA GLU A 35 1.14 10.96 -5.40
C GLU A 35 2.59 11.38 -5.26
N LEU A 36 3.52 10.45 -5.44
CA LEU A 36 4.95 10.75 -5.40
C LEU A 36 5.48 11.29 -6.72
N ARG A 37 4.60 11.41 -7.72
CA ARG A 37 4.95 11.94 -9.05
C ARG A 37 5.95 11.06 -9.78
N TYR A 38 5.71 9.74 -9.68
CA TYR A 38 6.44 8.73 -10.45
C TYR A 38 7.96 8.82 -10.29
N PRO A 39 8.46 8.73 -9.04
CA PRO A 39 9.91 8.76 -8.84
C PRO A 39 10.54 7.47 -9.35
N GLU A 40 11.70 7.61 -9.92
CA GLU A 40 12.42 6.42 -10.40
C GLU A 40 13.01 5.64 -9.24
N TYR A 41 13.40 6.31 -8.17
CA TYR A 41 14.03 5.68 -7.01
C TYR A 41 13.42 6.19 -5.72
N ILE A 42 13.33 5.31 -4.74
CA ILE A 42 12.85 5.66 -3.41
C ILE A 42 13.79 5.09 -2.35
N GLN A 43 13.64 5.61 -1.15
CA GLN A 43 14.27 5.05 0.05
C GLN A 43 13.18 4.65 1.01
N PHE A 44 13.41 3.56 1.74
CA PHE A 44 12.54 3.17 2.83
C PHE A 44 13.04 3.77 4.12
N LEU A 45 12.11 4.29 4.93
CA LEU A 45 12.42 4.82 6.24
C LEU A 45 11.53 4.14 7.26
N PHE A 46 12.04 3.93 8.45
CA PHE A 46 11.30 3.20 9.46
C PHE A 46 11.54 3.80 10.82
N ASP A 47 10.46 4.01 11.58
CA ASP A 47 10.54 4.50 12.95
C ASP A 47 9.88 3.46 13.85
N PRO A 48 10.69 2.69 14.60
CA PRO A 48 10.11 1.65 15.45
C PRO A 48 9.37 2.22 16.66
N THR A 49 9.72 3.41 17.09
CA THR A 49 9.07 4.02 18.25
C THR A 49 7.65 4.42 17.93
N SER A 50 7.46 5.13 16.82
CA SER A 50 6.12 5.54 16.41
C SER A 50 5.43 4.48 15.56
N LYS A 51 6.13 3.41 15.21
CA LYS A 51 5.61 2.32 14.39
C LYS A 51 5.10 2.84 13.05
N GLN A 52 6.01 3.49 12.35
CA GLN A 52 5.71 4.07 11.05
C GLN A 52 6.73 3.62 10.03
N LEU A 53 6.21 3.29 8.86
CA LEU A 53 7.03 3.00 7.69
C LEU A 53 6.82 4.13 6.70
N ALA A 54 7.87 4.55 6.02
CA ALA A 54 7.73 5.60 5.04
C ALA A 54 8.54 5.27 3.80
N ILE A 55 8.12 5.84 2.68
CA ILE A 55 8.94 5.84 1.47
C ILE A 55 9.11 7.27 1.04
N ARG A 56 10.26 7.57 0.48
CA ARG A 56 10.59 8.91 0.07
C ARG A 56 11.29 8.86 -1.29
N SER A 57 10.94 9.76 -2.19
CA SER A 57 11.62 9.82 -3.48
C SER A 57 13.08 10.25 -3.26
N CYS A 58 13.97 9.68 -4.06
CA CYS A 58 15.38 9.97 -3.92
C CYS A 58 16.06 9.79 -5.27
N LYS A 59 17.37 9.94 -5.29
CA LYS A 59 18.16 9.76 -6.49
C LYS A 59 18.82 8.38 -6.49
N GLU A 60 19.27 7.96 -7.65
CA GLU A 60 19.89 6.65 -7.76
C GLU A 60 21.09 6.52 -6.84
N GLU A 61 21.87 7.57 -6.66
CA GLU A 61 23.06 7.51 -5.83
C GLU A 61 22.78 7.67 -4.35
N SER A 62 21.52 7.85 -3.96
CA SER A 62 21.18 7.95 -2.54
C SER A 62 21.40 6.60 -1.86
N PRO A 63 21.78 6.61 -0.56
CA PRO A 63 22.05 5.33 0.13
C PRO A 63 20.81 4.44 0.14
N ASN A 64 21.02 3.18 -0.22
CA ASN A 64 19.95 2.17 -0.22
C ASN A 64 18.76 2.57 -1.05
N SER A 65 19.01 3.25 -2.16
CA SER A 65 17.93 3.59 -3.07
C SER A 65 17.43 2.33 -3.76
N VAL A 66 16.13 2.31 -4.03
CA VAL A 66 15.47 1.19 -4.67
C VAL A 66 14.73 1.69 -5.89
N LYS A 67 14.84 0.99 -6.99
CA LYS A 67 14.10 1.38 -8.17
C LYS A 67 12.61 1.22 -7.91
N PHE A 68 11.83 2.21 -8.31
CA PHE A 68 10.42 2.26 -7.96
C PHE A 68 9.52 2.30 -9.19
N SER A 69 9.23 3.48 -9.73
CA SER A 69 8.23 3.59 -10.78
C SER A 69 8.84 3.98 -12.11
N LYS A 70 8.05 3.76 -13.16
CA LYS A 70 8.35 4.30 -14.48
C LYS A 70 7.74 5.68 -14.57
N SER A 71 8.00 6.34 -15.69
CA SER A 71 7.44 7.67 -15.89
C SER A 71 5.93 7.64 -16.00
N GLU A 72 5.32 8.80 -15.92
CA GLU A 72 3.88 8.93 -15.80
C GLU A 72 3.12 8.21 -16.90
N GLY A 73 3.43 8.28 -18.07
CA GLY A 73 2.68 7.59 -19.12
C GLY A 73 2.95 6.11 -19.23
N GLU A 74 3.98 5.63 -18.55
CA GLU A 74 4.42 4.25 -18.69
C GLU A 74 4.04 3.34 -17.53
N GLN A 75 3.77 3.91 -16.36
CA GLN A 75 3.45 3.11 -15.19
C GLN A 75 1.98 2.72 -15.25
N LYS A 76 1.69 1.50 -15.65
CA LYS A 76 0.33 1.04 -15.87
C LYS A 76 -0.17 0.05 -14.85
N SER A 77 0.72 -0.48 -14.01
CA SER A 77 0.33 -1.47 -13.03
C SER A 77 0.93 -1.12 -11.68
N PRO A 78 0.37 -1.69 -10.60
CA PRO A 78 0.95 -1.48 -9.28
C PRO A 78 2.38 -1.98 -9.21
N ILE A 79 3.13 -1.44 -8.27
CA ILE A 79 4.51 -1.82 -8.07
C ILE A 79 4.55 -2.92 -7.03
N ARG A 80 5.24 -4.00 -7.35
CA ARG A 80 5.44 -5.10 -6.42
C ARG A 80 6.91 -5.41 -6.37
N MET A 81 7.46 -5.48 -5.17
CA MET A 81 8.89 -5.75 -5.05
C MET A 81 9.14 -6.68 -3.88
N SER A 82 10.24 -7.41 -3.98
CA SER A 82 10.67 -8.30 -2.91
C SER A 82 11.58 -7.51 -1.99
N GLN A 83 11.14 -7.30 -0.76
CA GLN A 83 11.90 -6.52 0.23
C GLN A 83 11.75 -7.16 1.59
N SER A 84 12.32 -8.36 1.72
CA SER A 84 12.17 -9.11 2.96
C SER A 84 12.76 -8.38 4.15
N ALA A 85 13.80 -7.60 3.96
CA ALA A 85 14.37 -6.83 5.08
C ALA A 85 13.34 -5.87 5.65
N VAL A 86 12.55 -5.23 4.77
CA VAL A 86 11.53 -4.29 5.22
C VAL A 86 10.35 -5.03 5.83
N THR A 87 9.85 -6.06 5.17
CA THR A 87 8.68 -6.77 5.67
C THR A 87 8.98 -7.48 6.98
N ASP A 88 10.17 -8.05 7.11
CA ASP A 88 10.55 -8.68 8.38
C ASP A 88 10.62 -7.67 9.50
N LEU A 89 11.18 -6.52 9.24
CA LEU A 89 11.29 -5.47 10.24
C LEU A 89 9.92 -5.01 10.71
N VAL A 90 9.01 -4.81 9.78
CA VAL A 90 7.66 -4.38 10.09
C VAL A 90 6.92 -5.45 10.88
N CYS A 91 6.95 -6.68 10.42
CA CYS A 91 6.22 -7.75 11.09
C CYS A 91 6.77 -8.01 12.49
N LYS A 92 8.08 -7.93 12.64
CA LYS A 92 8.69 -8.12 13.95
C LYS A 92 8.30 -7.01 14.90
N THR A 93 8.33 -5.77 14.44
CA THR A 93 7.98 -4.63 15.27
C THR A 93 6.54 -4.69 15.72
N MET A 94 5.64 -5.09 14.84
CA MET A 94 4.22 -5.15 15.13
C MET A 94 3.80 -6.46 15.79
N GLY A 95 4.68 -7.46 15.80
CA GLY A 95 4.31 -8.75 16.35
C GLY A 95 3.27 -9.48 15.51
N TRP A 96 3.26 -9.24 14.21
CA TRP A 96 2.29 -9.87 13.32
C TRP A 96 2.68 -11.30 13.00
N ASN A 97 1.76 -12.23 13.23
CA ASN A 97 1.94 -13.59 12.76
C ASN A 97 1.53 -13.76 11.33
N ASP A 98 0.48 -13.04 10.94
CA ASP A 98 0.00 -13.05 9.56
C ASP A 98 0.69 -11.90 8.83
N PRO A 99 1.40 -12.18 7.73
CA PRO A 99 2.14 -11.12 7.05
C PRO A 99 1.33 -10.31 6.03
N ASN A 100 0.03 -10.54 5.93
CA ASN A 100 -0.77 -9.90 4.90
C ASN A 100 -1.57 -8.74 5.48
N TRP A 101 -1.14 -7.52 5.17
CA TRP A 101 -1.77 -6.31 5.71
C TRP A 101 -1.76 -5.20 4.68
N ASN A 102 -2.83 -4.41 4.66
CA ASN A 102 -2.89 -3.16 3.90
C ASN A 102 -2.71 -2.01 4.85
N ILE A 103 -1.99 -0.98 4.41
CA ILE A 103 -1.75 0.21 5.21
C ILE A 103 -1.94 1.43 4.34
N ARG A 104 -2.79 2.35 4.78
CA ARG A 104 -2.96 3.60 4.05
C ARG A 104 -1.84 4.55 4.37
N GLY A 105 -1.40 5.30 3.37
CA GLY A 105 -0.33 6.25 3.52
C GLY A 105 -0.83 7.67 3.46
N ILE A 106 -0.07 8.55 4.08
CA ILE A 106 -0.34 9.97 4.05
C ILE A 106 0.85 10.65 3.39
N TYR A 107 0.55 11.46 2.38
CA TYR A 107 1.59 12.11 1.60
C TYR A 107 1.99 13.43 2.23
N PHE A 108 3.29 13.64 2.35
CA PHE A 108 3.86 14.89 2.85
C PHE A 108 4.65 15.53 1.71
N ALA A 109 4.06 16.57 1.13
CA ALA A 109 4.65 17.19 -0.07
C ALA A 109 6.02 17.79 0.19
N ASP A 110 6.21 18.39 1.36
CA ASP A 110 7.48 19.03 1.67
C ASP A 110 8.64 18.06 1.64
N GLU A 111 8.40 16.83 1.99
CA GLU A 111 9.45 15.82 2.05
C GLU A 111 9.37 14.82 0.90
N GLN A 112 8.37 14.96 0.06
CA GLN A 112 8.12 14.01 -1.03
C GLN A 112 8.14 12.59 -0.52
N ALA A 113 7.37 12.37 0.54
CA ALA A 113 7.34 11.09 1.22
C ALA A 113 5.91 10.71 1.55
N ILE A 114 5.68 9.41 1.64
CA ILE A 114 4.41 8.88 2.11
C ILE A 114 4.69 8.09 3.38
N VAL A 115 3.94 8.39 4.42
CA VAL A 115 4.11 7.75 5.73
C VAL A 115 2.93 6.82 5.98
N TYR A 116 3.25 5.61 6.37
CA TYR A 116 2.27 4.58 6.67
C TYR A 116 2.30 4.29 8.17
N SER A 117 1.18 4.54 8.85
CA SER A 117 1.07 4.22 10.26
C SER A 117 0.71 2.75 10.40
N LEU A 118 1.64 1.96 10.95
CA LEU A 118 1.44 0.52 11.01
C LEU A 118 0.29 0.14 11.94
N GLU A 119 0.00 1.00 12.90
CA GLU A 119 -1.10 0.73 13.82
C GLU A 119 -2.47 0.88 13.17
N SER A 120 -2.55 1.53 12.02
CA SER A 120 -3.82 1.59 11.29
C SER A 120 -3.91 0.54 10.18
N ALA A 121 -3.02 -0.43 10.17
CA ALA A 121 -3.08 -1.49 9.17
C ALA A 121 -4.39 -2.27 9.29
N TYR A 122 -4.87 -2.75 8.16
CA TYR A 122 -6.09 -3.52 8.12
C TYR A 122 -5.93 -4.69 7.18
N LYS A 123 -6.79 -5.70 7.37
CA LYS A 123 -6.69 -6.90 6.55
C LYS A 123 -7.26 -6.67 5.16
N PRO A 124 -6.60 -7.17 4.14
CA PRO A 124 -7.17 -7.08 2.79
C PRO A 124 -8.46 -7.87 2.70
N LYS A 125 -9.36 -7.41 1.85
CA LYS A 125 -10.60 -8.13 1.64
C LYS A 125 -10.31 -9.45 0.94
N PRO A 126 -11.01 -10.52 1.33
CA PRO A 126 -10.78 -11.82 0.70
C PRO A 126 -11.12 -11.75 -0.79
N ARG A 127 -10.21 -12.22 -1.60
CA ARG A 127 -10.48 -12.26 -3.02
C ARG A 127 -11.43 -13.36 -3.39
N GLY A 128 -11.52 -14.37 -2.52
CA GLY A 128 -12.39 -15.48 -2.77
C GLY A 128 -13.85 -15.12 -2.83
N THR A 129 -14.21 -13.91 -2.44
CA THR A 129 -15.60 -13.49 -2.46
C THR A 129 -16.24 -13.70 -3.81
N ARG A 130 -15.53 -13.37 -4.87
CA ARG A 130 -16.09 -13.55 -6.19
C ARG A 130 -16.21 -14.99 -6.57
N LYS A 131 -15.23 -15.79 -6.17
CA LYS A 131 -15.26 -17.19 -6.45
C LYS A 131 -16.36 -17.89 -5.67
N SER A 132 -16.64 -17.40 -4.50
CA SER A 132 -17.70 -17.98 -3.69
C SER A 132 -19.01 -17.99 -4.41
N LYS A 133 -19.27 -17.00 -5.20
CA LYS A 133 -20.52 -16.96 -5.95
C LYS A 133 -20.65 -18.14 -6.87
N LEU A 134 -19.57 -18.48 -7.51
CA LEU A 134 -19.59 -19.62 -8.42
C LEU A 134 -19.71 -20.91 -7.68
N GLU A 135 -19.07 -21.01 -6.56
CA GLU A 135 -19.09 -22.22 -5.79
C GLU A 135 -20.43 -22.46 -5.12
N LYS A 136 -21.11 -21.40 -4.79
CA LYS A 136 -22.41 -21.54 -4.14
C LYS A 136 -23.39 -22.26 -5.01
N LYS A 137 -23.24 -22.17 -6.28
CA LYS A 137 -24.16 -22.86 -7.18
C LYS A 137 -24.02 -24.35 -7.07
N SER A 138 -22.85 -24.78 -6.78
CA SER A 138 -22.64 -26.21 -6.63
C SER A 138 -23.01 -26.67 -5.25
N ILE A 139 -23.01 -25.82 -4.36
CA ILE A 139 -23.34 -26.18 -3.03
C ILE A 139 -24.79 -26.18 -2.78
N THR A 140 -25.38 -25.78 -2.96
CA THR A 140 -26.31 -25.54 -2.29
C THR A 140 -27.01 -26.21 -2.38
N GLU A 141 -26.27 -26.21 -2.47
CA GLU A 141 -26.29 -26.30 -2.03
C GLU A 141 -26.37 -26.83 -1.51
N ASP A 142 -26.51 -27.03 -1.68
CA ASP A 142 -26.39 -27.23 -0.91
C ASP A 142 -26.73 -27.64 -0.40
N ALA A 143 -27.27 -27.95 -0.62
CA ALA A 143 -27.46 -27.90 -0.02
C ALA A 143 -27.92 -28.33 0.29
N PRO A 144 -28.42 -28.69 0.15
CA PRO A 144 -28.72 -28.72 0.56
C PRO A 144 -29.01 -29.05 0.89
N GLU A 145 -29.10 -29.09 0.65
CA GLU A 145 -29.05 -28.90 0.95
C GLU A 145 -29.22 -29.22 1.38
N LEU A 146 -29.80 -29.84 1.08
CA LEU A 146 -29.77 -29.76 1.46
C LEU A 146 -29.94 -30.14 1.85
N GLU A 147 -30.24 -30.37 1.59
CA GLU A 147 -30.06 -30.13 1.85
C GLU A 147 -30.05 -30.04 2.13
#